data_9483dff90ed99c6db4af5b9d81fcb800
#
_entry.id   9483dff90ed99c6db4af5b9d81fcb800
#
_cell.length_a   1.000
_cell.length_b   1.000
_cell.length_c   1.000
_cell.angle_alpha   90.00
_cell.angle_beta   90.00
_cell.angle_gamma   90.00
#
_symmetry.space_group_name_H-M   'P 1'
#
loop_
_entity.id
_entity.type
_entity.pdbx_description
1 polymer ?
#
loop_
_entity_poly.entity_id
_entity_poly.type
_entity_poly.pdbx_seq_one_letter_code
_entity_poly.pdbx_strand_id
1 'polypeptide(L)'
;MGILGKFNRDEKFIIGGEFYIFFLLGVYALMVGALVPQIRGEYGISYELSGLLISASSVGMIAMNLISSYTAILLGMKRAFMLQHALVIVGLVAVTISGNPVLLLLGMTFIGFARGSTSNYSNQIVNDITKSDASVMNQMAAFFALGACIAPFVVLISANSAGNWRYANYGVSLAAAAGIFITLRMKFGNDGIKTGGAKRGDLSFFKRKKYWISLAAIFCYTGIDISIIGWIVTFFLEAWDTTMQFASGMATLLWAAILVGRIICSLIARRMTTARFILYLSIGMAVFTALFISEITLTIQVAATIGLGLFMSGAYSLILVNAGPIFSEYKLAFGYFFMLSGFGSVIMPAVIGVISERHGIQIGIRVLAVAAAALLVVSILNVRLDKKAEN
;
A
#
# COMPACT_ATOMS: atom_id res chain seq x y z
N MET A 1 32.47 4.61 6.78
CA MET A 1 32.08 5.25 5.51
C MET A 1 30.57 4.98 5.31
N GLY A 2 29.74 6.02 5.19
CA GLY A 2 28.28 5.82 5.03
C GLY A 2 27.95 5.07 3.73
N ILE A 3 26.84 4.37 3.71
CA ILE A 3 26.34 3.52 2.60
C ILE A 3 26.42 4.24 1.23
N LEU A 4 26.25 5.55 1.22
CA LEU A 4 26.34 6.39 0.02
C LEU A 4 27.77 6.73 -0.41
N GLY A 5 28.80 6.35 0.35
CA GLY A 5 30.20 6.71 0.05
C GLY A 5 30.72 6.21 -1.30
N LYS A 6 30.17 5.11 -1.82
CA LYS A 6 30.57 4.44 -3.07
C LYS A 6 29.96 5.01 -4.35
N PHE A 7 28.99 5.93 -4.24
CA PHE A 7 28.30 6.52 -5.38
C PHE A 7 28.90 7.87 -5.77
N ASN A 8 28.82 8.22 -7.06
CA ASN A 8 29.23 9.53 -7.55
C ASN A 8 28.24 10.65 -7.16
N ARG A 9 28.55 11.90 -7.46
CA ARG A 9 27.74 13.05 -7.04
C ARG A 9 26.32 13.06 -7.63
N ASP A 10 26.20 12.71 -8.90
CA ASP A 10 24.90 12.67 -9.60
C ASP A 10 24.03 11.51 -9.07
N GLU A 11 24.63 10.33 -8.86
CA GLU A 11 23.97 9.17 -8.26
C GLU A 11 23.48 9.45 -6.83
N LYS A 12 24.30 10.10 -6.00
CA LYS A 12 23.90 10.52 -4.64
C LYS A 12 22.71 11.47 -4.68
N PHE A 13 22.70 12.40 -5.65
CA PHE A 13 21.60 13.32 -5.80
C PHE A 13 20.31 12.60 -6.21
N ILE A 14 20.39 11.63 -7.11
CA ILE A 14 19.24 10.82 -7.51
C ILE A 14 18.74 9.98 -6.33
N ILE A 15 19.62 9.26 -5.63
CA ILE A 15 19.22 8.43 -4.48
C ILE A 15 18.58 9.27 -3.37
N GLY A 16 19.15 10.44 -3.06
CA GLY A 16 18.56 11.36 -2.08
C GLY A 16 17.20 11.91 -2.51
N GLY A 17 17.04 12.23 -3.79
CA GLY A 17 15.74 12.61 -4.36
C GLY A 17 14.71 11.50 -4.31
N GLU A 18 15.12 10.24 -4.56
CA GLU A 18 14.23 9.09 -4.45
C GLU A 18 13.80 8.81 -3.00
N PHE A 19 14.65 9.06 -2.02
CA PHE A 19 14.27 8.99 -0.61
C PHE A 19 13.19 10.02 -0.27
N TYR A 20 13.33 11.26 -0.76
CA TYR A 20 12.30 12.29 -0.61
C TYR A 20 10.99 11.88 -1.30
N ILE A 21 11.06 11.39 -2.54
CA ILE A 21 9.89 10.97 -3.32
C ILE A 21 9.17 9.80 -2.62
N PHE A 22 9.91 8.83 -2.07
CA PHE A 22 9.33 7.71 -1.34
C PHE A 22 8.75 8.11 0.01
N PHE A 23 9.36 9.06 0.70
CA PHE A 23 8.76 9.67 1.89
C PHE A 23 7.41 10.32 1.55
N LEU A 24 7.37 11.11 0.48
CA LEU A 24 6.16 11.76 0.02
C LEU A 24 5.11 10.74 -0.44
N LEU A 25 5.53 9.67 -1.11
CA LEU A 25 4.67 8.53 -1.45
C LEU A 25 4.00 7.95 -0.20
N GLY A 26 4.76 7.76 0.88
CA GLY A 26 4.21 7.32 2.17
C GLY A 26 3.15 8.28 2.70
N VAL A 27 3.41 9.58 2.66
CA VAL A 27 2.46 10.60 3.12
C VAL A 27 1.16 10.53 2.33
N TYR A 28 1.17 10.76 1.02
CA TYR A 28 -0.08 10.85 0.27
C TYR A 28 -0.79 9.50 0.09
N ALA A 29 -0.07 8.39 0.16
CA ALA A 29 -0.69 7.07 0.11
C ALA A 29 -1.54 6.78 1.36
N LEU A 30 -1.08 7.21 2.53
CA LEU A 30 -1.71 6.91 3.82
C LEU A 30 -2.65 8.02 4.30
N MET A 31 -2.55 9.23 3.73
CA MET A 31 -3.51 10.31 3.99
C MET A 31 -4.96 9.92 3.66
N VAL A 32 -5.16 9.05 2.67
CA VAL A 32 -6.51 8.67 2.20
C VAL A 32 -7.41 8.23 3.36
N GLY A 33 -6.91 7.36 4.25
CA GLY A 33 -7.67 6.89 5.40
C GLY A 33 -8.07 8.00 6.40
N ALA A 34 -7.22 9.01 6.57
CA ALA A 34 -7.49 10.15 7.45
C ALA A 34 -8.34 11.24 6.75
N LEU A 35 -8.29 11.33 5.43
CA LEU A 35 -9.08 12.27 4.64
C LEU A 35 -10.55 11.83 4.53
N VAL A 36 -10.83 10.52 4.44
CA VAL A 36 -12.20 10.00 4.27
C VAL A 36 -13.17 10.53 5.33
N PRO A 37 -12.87 10.48 6.64
CA PRO A 37 -13.79 11.03 7.66
C PRO A 37 -13.98 12.54 7.51
N GLN A 38 -12.94 13.30 7.12
CA GLN A 38 -13.02 14.75 6.89
C GLN A 38 -13.93 15.09 5.70
N ILE A 39 -13.72 14.41 4.58
CA ILE A 39 -14.54 14.54 3.37
C ILE A 39 -15.99 14.18 3.68
N ARG A 40 -16.19 13.08 4.44
CA ARG A 40 -17.52 12.63 4.84
C ARG A 40 -18.24 13.61 5.75
N GLY A 41 -17.54 14.13 6.76
CA GLY A 41 -18.12 15.10 7.69
C GLY A 41 -18.50 16.41 7.03
N GLU A 42 -17.75 16.87 6.04
CA GLU A 42 -18.00 18.15 5.37
C GLU A 42 -19.02 18.05 4.23
N TYR A 43 -18.89 17.01 3.39
CA TYR A 43 -19.73 16.87 2.20
C TYR A 43 -20.95 15.97 2.41
N GLY A 44 -21.12 15.36 3.58
CA GLY A 44 -22.23 14.46 3.88
C GLY A 44 -22.27 13.21 3.00
N ILE A 45 -21.09 12.72 2.53
CA ILE A 45 -21.05 11.54 1.66
C ILE A 45 -21.35 10.26 2.46
N SER A 46 -21.95 9.27 1.77
CA SER A 46 -22.27 7.97 2.34
C SER A 46 -21.03 7.13 2.67
N TYR A 47 -21.19 6.08 3.49
CA TYR A 47 -20.13 5.06 3.69
C TYR A 47 -19.82 4.31 2.40
N GLU A 48 -20.87 4.06 1.58
CA GLU A 48 -20.72 3.42 0.28
C GLU A 48 -19.75 4.21 -0.59
N LEU A 49 -19.98 5.53 -0.74
CA LEU A 49 -19.08 6.40 -1.51
C LEU A 49 -17.69 6.46 -0.86
N SER A 50 -17.60 6.48 0.48
CA SER A 50 -16.31 6.45 1.20
C SER A 50 -15.50 5.18 0.87
N GLY A 51 -16.15 4.02 0.84
CA GLY A 51 -15.52 2.77 0.42
C GLY A 51 -15.08 2.78 -1.04
N LEU A 52 -15.91 3.36 -1.91
CA LEU A 52 -15.57 3.54 -3.33
C LEU A 52 -14.40 4.50 -3.53
N LEU A 53 -14.22 5.54 -2.69
CA LEU A 53 -13.06 6.43 -2.75
C LEU A 53 -11.76 5.69 -2.45
N ILE A 54 -11.74 4.85 -1.41
CA ILE A 54 -10.59 3.99 -1.08
C ILE A 54 -10.30 3.04 -2.24
N SER A 55 -11.34 2.41 -2.78
CA SER A 55 -11.26 1.48 -3.90
C SER A 55 -10.77 2.15 -5.18
N ALA A 56 -11.20 3.37 -5.48
CA ALA A 56 -10.78 4.16 -6.65
C ALA A 56 -9.27 4.43 -6.63
N SER A 57 -8.69 4.74 -5.46
CA SER A 57 -7.24 4.84 -5.30
C SER A 57 -6.53 3.53 -5.63
N SER A 58 -7.11 2.39 -5.23
CA SER A 58 -6.54 1.06 -5.55
C SER A 58 -6.65 0.73 -7.04
N VAL A 59 -7.78 1.06 -7.69
CA VAL A 59 -7.95 0.91 -9.14
C VAL A 59 -6.88 1.69 -9.90
N GLY A 60 -6.65 2.95 -9.51
CA GLY A 60 -5.60 3.77 -10.11
C GLY A 60 -4.21 3.14 -9.95
N MET A 61 -3.89 2.66 -8.75
CA MET A 61 -2.61 2.00 -8.48
C MET A 61 -2.41 0.75 -9.34
N ILE A 62 -3.42 -0.11 -9.46
CA ILE A 62 -3.35 -1.32 -10.29
C ILE A 62 -3.15 -0.96 -11.75
N ALA A 63 -3.91 -0.01 -12.28
CA ALA A 63 -3.79 0.43 -13.65
C ALA A 63 -2.37 0.92 -13.97
N MET A 64 -1.80 1.77 -13.10
CA MET A 64 -0.43 2.25 -13.31
C MET A 64 0.64 1.20 -13.07
N ASN A 65 0.43 0.23 -12.20
CA ASN A 65 1.34 -0.91 -12.07
C ASN A 65 1.46 -1.70 -13.39
N LEU A 66 0.38 -1.77 -14.17
CA LEU A 66 0.38 -2.44 -15.47
C LEU A 66 1.04 -1.61 -16.58
N ILE A 67 0.75 -0.29 -16.62
CA ILE A 67 1.12 0.56 -17.76
C ILE A 67 2.34 1.45 -17.50
N SER A 68 2.87 1.52 -16.27
CA SER A 68 3.96 2.43 -15.91
C SER A 68 5.23 2.21 -16.75
N SER A 69 5.61 0.97 -16.99
CA SER A 69 6.76 0.67 -17.86
C SER A 69 6.53 1.16 -19.30
N TYR A 70 5.31 1.03 -19.78
CA TYR A 70 4.94 1.49 -21.12
C TYR A 70 4.94 3.02 -21.21
N THR A 71 4.41 3.70 -20.20
CA THR A 71 4.45 5.17 -20.14
C THR A 71 5.88 5.70 -20.05
N ALA A 72 6.76 5.02 -19.34
CA ALA A 72 8.17 5.39 -19.26
C ALA A 72 8.92 5.17 -20.61
N ILE A 73 8.53 4.15 -21.40
CA ILE A 73 9.06 3.95 -22.76
C ILE A 73 8.59 5.06 -23.70
N LEU A 74 7.30 5.40 -23.66
CA LEU A 74 6.71 6.39 -24.59
C LEU A 74 7.17 7.82 -24.30
N LEU A 75 7.19 8.22 -23.05
CA LEU A 75 7.47 9.60 -22.64
C LEU A 75 8.94 9.84 -22.29
N GLY A 76 9.68 8.77 -22.04
CA GLY A 76 10.97 8.79 -21.37
C GLY A 76 10.82 8.91 -19.85
N MET A 77 11.76 8.31 -19.10
CA MET A 77 11.69 8.21 -17.63
C MET A 77 11.45 9.56 -16.96
N LYS A 78 12.16 10.60 -17.37
CA LYS A 78 12.05 11.94 -16.76
C LYS A 78 10.65 12.54 -16.89
N ARG A 79 10.04 12.46 -18.07
CA ARG A 79 8.67 12.98 -18.29
C ARG A 79 7.63 12.14 -17.58
N ALA A 80 7.80 10.81 -17.57
CA ALA A 80 6.93 9.90 -16.84
C ALA A 80 6.95 10.21 -15.33
N PHE A 81 8.12 10.52 -14.78
CA PHE A 81 8.27 10.95 -13.38
C PHE A 81 7.60 12.30 -13.08
N MET A 82 7.73 13.29 -13.98
CA MET A 82 7.02 14.56 -13.82
C MET A 82 5.50 14.38 -13.89
N LEU A 83 5.03 13.51 -14.79
CA LEU A 83 3.60 13.20 -14.92
C LEU A 83 3.03 12.63 -13.61
N GLN A 84 3.73 11.74 -12.93
CA GLN A 84 3.24 11.19 -11.66
C GLN A 84 3.09 12.27 -10.57
N HIS A 85 4.04 13.21 -10.46
CA HIS A 85 3.92 14.33 -9.52
C HIS A 85 2.74 15.25 -9.89
N ALA A 86 2.53 15.48 -11.18
CA ALA A 86 1.35 16.22 -11.64
C ALA A 86 0.04 15.50 -11.30
N LEU A 87 0.00 14.18 -11.46
CA LEU A 87 -1.18 13.36 -11.11
C LEU A 87 -1.51 13.42 -9.61
N VAL A 88 -0.50 13.39 -8.73
CA VAL A 88 -0.76 13.53 -7.29
C VAL A 88 -1.30 14.91 -6.95
N ILE A 89 -0.74 15.98 -7.54
CA ILE A 89 -1.21 17.34 -7.34
C ILE A 89 -2.66 17.50 -7.81
N VAL A 90 -2.95 17.07 -9.04
CA VAL A 90 -4.31 17.13 -9.60
C VAL A 90 -5.28 16.32 -8.75
N GLY A 91 -4.89 15.11 -8.32
CA GLY A 91 -5.72 14.26 -7.48
C GLY A 91 -6.02 14.90 -6.11
N LEU A 92 -5.00 15.39 -5.41
CA LEU A 92 -5.16 16.03 -4.10
C LEU A 92 -5.99 17.32 -4.19
N VAL A 93 -5.78 18.12 -5.22
CA VAL A 93 -6.57 19.35 -5.43
C VAL A 93 -8.01 19.00 -5.79
N ALA A 94 -8.24 18.02 -6.67
CA ALA A 94 -9.58 17.62 -7.10
C ALA A 94 -10.49 17.25 -5.91
N VAL A 95 -9.99 16.49 -4.92
CA VAL A 95 -10.78 16.12 -3.74
C VAL A 95 -11.09 17.30 -2.82
N THR A 96 -10.44 18.47 -3.00
CA THR A 96 -10.69 19.67 -2.18
C THR A 96 -11.73 20.62 -2.78
N ILE A 97 -12.03 20.48 -4.07
CA ILE A 97 -12.84 21.49 -4.80
C ILE A 97 -14.33 21.35 -4.49
N SER A 98 -14.84 20.12 -4.41
CA SER A 98 -16.27 19.86 -4.31
C SER A 98 -16.56 18.46 -3.77
N GLY A 99 -17.72 18.33 -3.11
CA GLY A 99 -18.29 17.02 -2.72
C GLY A 99 -18.91 16.22 -3.88
N ASN A 100 -18.73 16.66 -5.13
CA ASN A 100 -19.24 15.90 -6.28
C ASN A 100 -18.60 14.50 -6.34
N PRO A 101 -19.40 13.41 -6.30
CA PRO A 101 -18.89 12.05 -6.25
C PRO A 101 -17.92 11.70 -7.39
N VAL A 102 -18.20 12.18 -8.61
CA VAL A 102 -17.36 11.91 -9.79
C VAL A 102 -16.00 12.56 -9.64
N LEU A 103 -15.95 13.82 -9.16
CA LEU A 103 -14.70 14.54 -8.96
C LEU A 103 -13.88 13.92 -7.84
N LEU A 104 -14.51 13.50 -6.75
CA LEU A 104 -13.84 12.79 -5.65
C LEU A 104 -13.25 11.46 -6.12
N LEU A 105 -14.02 10.65 -6.87
CA LEU A 105 -13.55 9.37 -7.41
C LEU A 105 -12.38 9.56 -8.40
N LEU A 106 -12.46 10.53 -9.30
CA LEU A 106 -11.38 10.87 -10.22
C LEU A 106 -10.13 11.33 -9.46
N GLY A 107 -10.29 12.20 -8.45
CA GLY A 107 -9.19 12.66 -7.62
C GLY A 107 -8.47 11.51 -6.91
N MET A 108 -9.23 10.59 -6.29
CA MET A 108 -8.67 9.40 -5.65
C MET A 108 -8.01 8.44 -6.65
N THR A 109 -8.58 8.31 -7.85
CA THR A 109 -7.96 7.50 -8.92
C THR A 109 -6.63 8.10 -9.37
N PHE A 110 -6.52 9.43 -9.50
CA PHE A 110 -5.26 10.10 -9.85
C PHE A 110 -4.20 9.96 -8.74
N ILE A 111 -4.59 10.03 -7.47
CA ILE A 111 -3.70 9.69 -6.35
C ILE A 111 -3.22 8.23 -6.48
N GLY A 112 -4.12 7.32 -6.84
CA GLY A 112 -3.80 5.92 -7.11
C GLY A 112 -2.81 5.76 -8.26
N PHE A 113 -3.03 6.43 -9.39
CA PHE A 113 -2.08 6.45 -10.52
C PHE A 113 -0.69 6.89 -10.08
N ALA A 114 -0.60 7.97 -9.31
CA ALA A 114 0.67 8.43 -8.78
C ALA A 114 1.32 7.41 -7.85
N ARG A 115 0.56 6.74 -6.97
CA ARG A 115 1.09 5.67 -6.08
C ARG A 115 1.73 4.53 -6.86
N GLY A 116 1.03 4.00 -7.86
CA GLY A 116 1.53 2.90 -8.69
C GLY A 116 2.77 3.28 -9.48
N SER A 117 2.73 4.42 -10.17
CA SER A 117 3.87 4.89 -10.98
C SER A 117 5.08 5.23 -10.14
N THR A 118 4.91 5.96 -9.02
CA THR A 118 6.02 6.31 -8.12
C THR A 118 6.72 5.05 -7.61
N SER A 119 5.94 4.10 -7.09
CA SER A 119 6.51 2.85 -6.58
C SER A 119 7.35 2.13 -7.63
N ASN A 120 6.85 2.01 -8.87
CA ASN A 120 7.54 1.30 -9.92
C ASN A 120 8.79 2.03 -10.42
N TYR A 121 8.68 3.33 -10.71
CA TYR A 121 9.80 4.11 -11.25
C TYR A 121 10.93 4.26 -10.24
N SER A 122 10.62 4.63 -8.99
CA SER A 122 11.62 4.79 -7.94
C SER A 122 12.37 3.47 -7.65
N ASN A 123 11.62 2.36 -7.52
CA ASN A 123 12.24 1.05 -7.33
C ASN A 123 13.16 0.69 -8.50
N GLN A 124 12.74 0.95 -9.74
CA GLN A 124 13.56 0.68 -10.92
C GLN A 124 14.82 1.54 -10.94
N ILE A 125 14.70 2.86 -10.76
CA ILE A 125 15.83 3.80 -10.81
C ILE A 125 16.87 3.47 -9.75
N VAL A 126 16.41 3.27 -8.50
CA VAL A 126 17.34 2.96 -7.40
C VAL A 126 17.97 1.59 -7.61
N ASN A 127 17.22 0.59 -8.09
CA ASN A 127 17.75 -0.72 -8.39
C ASN A 127 18.83 -0.69 -9.49
N ASP A 128 18.60 0.08 -10.56
CA ASP A 128 19.55 0.22 -11.67
C ASP A 128 20.84 0.93 -11.23
N ILE A 129 20.74 2.03 -10.47
CA ILE A 129 21.89 2.80 -9.98
C ILE A 129 22.70 2.00 -8.97
N THR A 130 22.02 1.32 -8.05
CA THR A 130 22.65 0.62 -6.93
C THR A 130 23.03 -0.82 -7.24
N LYS A 131 22.72 -1.31 -8.44
CA LYS A 131 22.89 -2.71 -8.85
C LYS A 131 22.26 -3.68 -7.84
N SER A 132 21.02 -3.38 -7.46
CA SER A 132 20.23 -4.17 -6.49
C SER A 132 20.79 -4.18 -5.07
N ASP A 133 21.42 -3.07 -4.61
CA ASP A 133 21.89 -2.97 -3.23
C ASP A 133 20.72 -2.95 -2.25
N ALA A 134 20.54 -4.07 -1.58
CA ALA A 134 19.44 -4.26 -0.61
C ALA A 134 19.46 -3.21 0.51
N SER A 135 20.62 -2.67 0.87
CA SER A 135 20.73 -1.67 1.94
C SER A 135 20.09 -0.35 1.54
N VAL A 136 20.34 0.12 0.31
CA VAL A 136 19.75 1.37 -0.20
C VAL A 136 18.24 1.20 -0.43
N MET A 137 17.82 0.05 -0.96
CA MET A 137 16.40 -0.27 -1.14
C MET A 137 15.64 -0.30 0.20
N ASN A 138 16.25 -0.88 1.25
CA ASN A 138 15.66 -0.87 2.59
C ASN A 138 15.59 0.54 3.20
N GLN A 139 16.58 1.39 2.96
CA GLN A 139 16.52 2.79 3.40
C GLN A 139 15.39 3.54 2.70
N MET A 140 15.22 3.36 1.39
CA MET A 140 14.09 3.93 0.65
C MET A 140 12.73 3.48 1.23
N ALA A 141 12.60 2.19 1.55
CA ALA A 141 11.41 1.67 2.21
C ALA A 141 11.19 2.25 3.63
N ALA A 142 12.27 2.57 4.35
CA ALA A 142 12.18 3.26 5.65
C ALA A 142 11.67 4.69 5.50
N PHE A 143 12.09 5.44 4.48
CA PHE A 143 11.52 6.76 4.20
C PHE A 143 10.02 6.70 3.86
N PHE A 144 9.59 5.69 3.11
CA PHE A 144 8.14 5.44 2.92
C PHE A 144 7.42 5.24 4.25
N ALA A 145 7.96 4.38 5.13
CA ALA A 145 7.34 4.10 6.42
C ALA A 145 7.28 5.35 7.32
N LEU A 146 8.31 6.22 7.30
CA LEU A 146 8.29 7.50 7.99
C LEU A 146 7.18 8.41 7.46
N GLY A 147 7.03 8.51 6.14
CA GLY A 147 5.94 9.25 5.52
C GLY A 147 4.57 8.70 5.91
N ALA A 148 4.42 7.38 5.89
CA ALA A 148 3.21 6.68 6.28
C ALA A 148 2.80 6.96 7.75
N CYS A 149 3.77 6.95 8.67
CA CYS A 149 3.53 7.26 10.08
C CYS A 149 3.08 8.72 10.31
N ILE A 150 3.60 9.66 9.50
CA ILE A 150 3.30 11.09 9.64
C ILE A 150 1.97 11.45 8.96
N ALA A 151 1.56 10.71 7.94
CA ALA A 151 0.41 11.03 7.09
C ALA A 151 -0.90 11.38 7.85
N PRO A 152 -1.36 10.59 8.84
CA PRO A 152 -2.59 10.93 9.57
C PRO A 152 -2.46 12.23 10.37
N PHE A 153 -1.26 12.53 10.89
CA PHE A 153 -1.00 13.76 11.63
C PHE A 153 -0.95 15.00 10.74
N VAL A 154 -0.53 14.88 9.48
CA VAL A 154 -0.59 15.98 8.50
C VAL A 154 -2.04 16.44 8.32
N VAL A 155 -2.98 15.51 8.19
CA VAL A 155 -4.41 15.82 8.11
C VAL A 155 -4.94 16.39 9.42
N LEU A 156 -4.61 15.77 10.55
CA LEU A 156 -5.04 16.18 11.89
C LEU A 156 -4.60 17.61 12.21
N ILE A 157 -3.30 17.91 12.02
CA ILE A 157 -2.74 19.24 12.31
C ILE A 157 -3.42 20.30 11.44
N SER A 158 -3.61 20.00 10.15
CA SER A 158 -4.28 20.93 9.22
C SER A 158 -5.73 21.19 9.64
N ALA A 159 -6.46 20.15 10.03
CA ALA A 159 -7.83 20.29 10.48
C ALA A 159 -7.95 21.09 11.80
N ASN A 160 -7.06 20.85 12.76
CA ASN A 160 -7.13 21.48 14.07
C ASN A 160 -6.50 22.88 14.11
N SER A 161 -5.27 23.04 13.57
CA SER A 161 -4.51 24.29 13.72
C SER A 161 -4.90 25.34 12.69
N ALA A 162 -5.24 24.93 11.46
CA ALA A 162 -5.67 25.80 10.39
C ALA A 162 -7.19 25.82 10.16
N GLY A 163 -7.94 24.99 10.92
CA GLY A 163 -9.39 24.87 10.83
C GLY A 163 -9.89 24.26 9.51
N ASN A 164 -8.99 23.72 8.67
CA ASN A 164 -9.38 23.20 7.37
C ASN A 164 -8.42 22.10 6.89
N TRP A 165 -8.93 20.87 6.79
CA TRP A 165 -8.20 19.69 6.32
C TRP A 165 -7.61 19.84 4.90
N ARG A 166 -8.13 20.75 4.08
CA ARG A 166 -7.63 21.01 2.72
C ARG A 166 -6.19 21.50 2.70
N TYR A 167 -5.74 22.18 3.76
CA TYR A 167 -4.35 22.61 3.85
C TYR A 167 -3.36 21.45 3.86
N ALA A 168 -3.75 20.27 4.35
CA ALA A 168 -2.95 19.06 4.21
C ALA A 168 -2.71 18.73 2.74
N ASN A 169 -3.77 18.74 1.93
CA ASN A 169 -3.69 18.44 0.50
C ASN A 169 -2.86 19.49 -0.26
N TYR A 170 -3.03 20.78 0.07
CA TYR A 170 -2.24 21.86 -0.54
C TYR A 170 -0.76 21.76 -0.15
N GLY A 171 -0.45 21.46 1.12
CA GLY A 171 0.92 21.29 1.60
C GLY A 171 1.61 20.12 0.90
N VAL A 172 0.93 18.97 0.77
CA VAL A 172 1.46 17.80 0.07
C VAL A 172 1.56 18.05 -1.44
N SER A 173 0.63 18.81 -2.03
CA SER A 173 0.73 19.23 -3.43
C SER A 173 1.94 20.15 -3.68
N LEU A 174 2.24 21.05 -2.75
CA LEU A 174 3.45 21.90 -2.82
C LEU A 174 4.72 21.05 -2.70
N ALA A 175 4.73 20.07 -1.79
CA ALA A 175 5.83 19.11 -1.68
C ALA A 175 5.98 18.26 -2.96
N ALA A 176 4.88 17.85 -3.60
CA ALA A 176 4.93 17.16 -4.89
C ALA A 176 5.49 18.06 -6.01
N ALA A 177 5.15 19.35 -6.00
CA ALA A 177 5.74 20.33 -6.92
C ALA A 177 7.28 20.48 -6.72
N ALA A 178 7.75 20.46 -5.46
CA ALA A 178 9.19 20.37 -5.17
C ALA A 178 9.80 19.07 -5.73
N GLY A 179 9.06 17.95 -5.69
CA GLY A 179 9.45 16.70 -6.33
C GLY A 179 9.64 16.82 -7.84
N ILE A 180 8.77 17.58 -8.55
CA ILE A 180 8.97 17.90 -9.98
C ILE A 180 10.31 18.62 -10.18
N PHE A 181 10.62 19.61 -9.33
CA PHE A 181 11.86 20.40 -9.41
C PHE A 181 13.11 19.55 -9.17
N ILE A 182 13.05 18.62 -8.21
CA ILE A 182 14.12 17.65 -7.94
C ILE A 182 14.30 16.75 -9.17
N THR A 183 13.21 16.19 -9.72
CA THR A 183 13.23 15.33 -10.91
C THR A 183 13.81 16.04 -12.14
N LEU A 184 13.51 17.33 -12.31
CA LEU A 184 14.08 18.15 -13.41
C LEU A 184 15.61 18.21 -13.36
N ARG A 185 16.19 18.21 -12.16
CA ARG A 185 17.65 18.23 -11.94
C ARG A 185 18.30 16.86 -11.97
N MET A 186 17.53 15.77 -11.87
CA MET A 186 18.07 14.41 -12.00
C MET A 186 18.56 14.18 -13.43
N LYS A 187 19.73 13.58 -13.54
CA LYS A 187 20.33 13.15 -14.80
C LYS A 187 20.11 11.64 -14.94
N PHE A 188 19.02 11.24 -15.57
CA PHE A 188 18.79 9.84 -15.90
C PHE A 188 19.71 9.43 -17.05
N GLY A 189 20.39 8.28 -16.93
CA GLY A 189 21.17 7.72 -18.04
C GLY A 189 20.29 7.43 -19.25
N ASN A 190 20.89 7.49 -20.46
CA ASN A 190 20.19 7.22 -21.72
C ASN A 190 19.81 5.73 -21.94
N ASP A 191 20.15 4.86 -20.98
CA ASP A 191 19.79 3.45 -21.06
C ASP A 191 18.27 3.31 -20.86
N GLY A 192 17.57 3.32 -21.99
CA GLY A 192 16.14 3.05 -22.03
C GLY A 192 15.82 1.75 -21.28
N ILE A 193 14.64 1.68 -20.68
CA ILE A 193 14.12 0.50 -19.99
C ILE A 193 14.41 -0.72 -20.86
N LYS A 194 15.38 -1.55 -20.44
CA LYS A 194 15.64 -2.83 -21.10
C LYS A 194 14.43 -3.73 -20.85
N THR A 195 13.46 -3.69 -21.73
CA THR A 195 12.40 -4.70 -21.80
C THR A 195 13.07 -6.01 -22.19
N GLY A 196 13.55 -6.73 -21.17
CA GLY A 196 14.15 -8.05 -21.38
C GLY A 196 13.17 -8.94 -22.14
N GLY A 197 13.61 -9.47 -23.28
CA GLY A 197 12.83 -10.32 -24.18
C GLY A 197 12.18 -11.50 -23.47
N ALA A 198 10.96 -11.30 -22.97
CA ALA A 198 10.15 -12.35 -22.41
C ALA A 198 9.60 -13.18 -23.56
N LYS A 199 9.69 -14.51 -23.50
CA LYS A 199 8.91 -15.38 -24.39
C LYS A 199 7.45 -14.96 -24.28
N ARG A 200 6.90 -14.36 -25.33
CA ARG A 200 5.51 -13.95 -25.41
C ARG A 200 4.64 -15.21 -25.41
N GLY A 201 3.71 -15.33 -24.45
CA GLY A 201 2.50 -16.13 -24.61
C GLY A 201 2.35 -17.38 -23.76
N ASP A 202 3.30 -17.80 -22.90
CA ASP A 202 3.09 -19.01 -22.10
C ASP A 202 2.25 -18.71 -20.84
N LEU A 203 0.98 -19.14 -20.86
CA LEU A 203 0.01 -19.02 -19.78
C LEU A 203 -0.11 -20.32 -18.95
N SER A 204 0.81 -21.28 -19.11
CA SER A 204 0.73 -22.58 -18.44
C SER A 204 0.89 -22.49 -16.91
N PHE A 205 1.39 -21.36 -16.38
CA PHE A 205 1.41 -21.11 -14.93
C PHE A 205 0.01 -21.13 -14.29
N PHE A 206 -1.05 -20.83 -15.04
CA PHE A 206 -2.43 -20.98 -14.53
C PHE A 206 -2.79 -22.43 -14.18
N LYS A 207 -2.07 -23.43 -14.68
CA LYS A 207 -2.25 -24.83 -14.32
C LYS A 207 -1.58 -25.20 -12.99
N ARG A 208 -0.69 -24.35 -12.46
CA ARG A 208 0.05 -24.61 -11.23
C ARG A 208 -0.81 -24.28 -10.00
N LYS A 209 -1.13 -25.30 -9.18
CA LYS A 209 -1.91 -25.13 -7.93
C LYS A 209 -1.27 -24.11 -6.99
N LYS A 210 0.06 -24.10 -6.88
CA LYS A 210 0.80 -23.15 -6.04
C LYS A 210 0.59 -21.69 -6.44
N TYR A 211 0.41 -21.42 -7.75
CA TYR A 211 0.08 -20.10 -8.26
C TYR A 211 -1.25 -19.57 -7.68
N TRP A 212 -2.32 -20.36 -7.77
CA TRP A 212 -3.64 -20.00 -7.28
C TRP A 212 -3.70 -19.86 -5.76
N ILE A 213 -2.98 -20.73 -5.02
CA ILE A 213 -2.89 -20.66 -3.57
C ILE A 213 -2.18 -19.37 -3.16
N SER A 214 -1.04 -19.02 -3.78
CA SER A 214 -0.33 -17.79 -3.49
C SER A 214 -1.14 -16.55 -3.92
N LEU A 215 -1.85 -16.63 -5.05
CA LEU A 215 -2.73 -15.56 -5.54
C LEU A 215 -3.91 -15.32 -4.58
N ALA A 216 -4.57 -16.37 -4.10
CA ALA A 216 -5.64 -16.26 -3.12
C ALA A 216 -5.13 -15.67 -1.79
N ALA A 217 -3.93 -16.09 -1.35
CA ALA A 217 -3.32 -15.53 -0.14
C ALA A 217 -3.07 -14.03 -0.26
N ILE A 218 -2.46 -13.57 -1.37
CA ILE A 218 -2.17 -12.14 -1.54
C ILE A 218 -3.44 -11.32 -1.79
N PHE A 219 -4.44 -11.87 -2.46
CA PHE A 219 -5.75 -11.24 -2.64
C PHE A 219 -6.43 -10.97 -1.28
N CYS A 220 -6.49 -11.96 -0.41
CA CYS A 220 -7.04 -11.78 0.94
C CYS A 220 -6.20 -10.80 1.75
N TYR A 221 -4.87 -10.91 1.69
CA TYR A 221 -3.97 -10.00 2.39
C TYR A 221 -4.15 -8.55 1.95
N THR A 222 -4.12 -8.26 0.65
CA THR A 222 -4.27 -6.89 0.15
C THR A 222 -5.64 -6.31 0.44
N GLY A 223 -6.68 -7.15 0.46
CA GLY A 223 -8.02 -6.77 0.88
C GLY A 223 -8.05 -6.32 2.34
N ILE A 224 -7.45 -7.08 3.26
CA ILE A 224 -7.34 -6.73 4.68
C ILE A 224 -6.50 -5.45 4.85
N ASP A 225 -5.32 -5.42 4.25
CA ASP A 225 -4.34 -4.33 4.39
C ASP A 225 -4.94 -2.97 4.00
N ILE A 226 -5.44 -2.86 2.78
CA ILE A 226 -6.02 -1.60 2.28
C ILE A 226 -7.30 -1.21 3.01
N SER A 227 -8.10 -2.20 3.42
CA SER A 227 -9.32 -1.90 4.17
C SER A 227 -9.02 -1.37 5.58
N ILE A 228 -8.09 -1.99 6.30
CA ILE A 228 -7.70 -1.51 7.63
C ILE A 228 -7.13 -0.10 7.50
N ILE A 229 -6.20 0.13 6.59
CA ILE A 229 -5.59 1.45 6.36
C ILE A 229 -6.65 2.50 6.01
N GLY A 230 -7.61 2.15 5.17
CA GLY A 230 -8.63 3.08 4.71
C GLY A 230 -9.70 3.39 5.76
N TRP A 231 -10.06 2.42 6.59
CA TRP A 231 -11.19 2.53 7.50
C TRP A 231 -10.82 2.72 8.98
N ILE A 232 -9.54 2.52 9.39
CA ILE A 232 -9.14 2.53 10.81
C ILE A 232 -9.49 3.85 11.51
N VAL A 233 -9.28 5.01 10.86
CA VAL A 233 -9.59 6.31 11.44
C VAL A 233 -11.10 6.47 11.61
N THR A 234 -11.88 6.18 10.57
CA THR A 234 -13.35 6.20 10.62
C THR A 234 -13.89 5.24 11.70
N PHE A 235 -13.32 4.04 11.78
CA PHE A 235 -13.72 3.03 12.77
C PHE A 235 -13.52 3.52 14.20
N PHE A 236 -12.36 4.07 14.55
CA PHE A 236 -12.14 4.58 15.90
C PHE A 236 -12.97 5.82 16.22
N LEU A 237 -13.19 6.70 15.24
CA LEU A 237 -14.06 7.87 15.43
C LEU A 237 -15.51 7.49 15.73
N GLU A 238 -16.06 6.54 14.97
CA GLU A 238 -17.51 6.32 14.97
C GLU A 238 -17.94 5.10 15.77
N ALA A 239 -17.12 4.04 15.82
CA ALA A 239 -17.44 2.86 16.64
C ALA A 239 -17.11 3.08 18.12
N TRP A 240 -16.12 3.92 18.42
CA TRP A 240 -15.63 4.16 19.78
C TRP A 240 -15.85 5.59 20.26
N ASP A 241 -16.48 6.45 19.47
CA ASP A 241 -16.71 7.87 19.79
C ASP A 241 -15.45 8.58 20.30
N THR A 242 -14.31 8.29 19.65
CA THR A 242 -13.03 8.85 20.03
C THR A 242 -12.74 10.16 19.29
N THR A 243 -11.73 10.91 19.78
CA THR A 243 -11.29 12.13 19.09
C THR A 243 -10.53 11.79 17.80
N MET A 244 -10.53 12.72 16.83
CA MET A 244 -9.75 12.61 15.60
C MET A 244 -8.26 12.40 15.88
N GLN A 245 -7.76 12.98 16.97
CA GLN A 245 -6.39 12.83 17.44
C GLN A 245 -6.08 11.38 17.83
N PHE A 246 -6.97 10.75 18.60
CA PHE A 246 -6.82 9.36 19.01
C PHE A 246 -6.91 8.43 17.81
N ALA A 247 -7.92 8.61 16.95
CA ALA A 247 -8.13 7.80 15.76
C ALA A 247 -6.94 7.87 14.77
N SER A 248 -6.40 9.07 14.53
CA SER A 248 -5.18 9.26 13.73
C SER A 248 -3.96 8.61 14.37
N GLY A 249 -3.87 8.67 15.72
CA GLY A 249 -2.86 7.98 16.51
C GLY A 249 -2.90 6.47 16.31
N MET A 250 -4.10 5.86 16.17
CA MET A 250 -4.24 4.42 15.90
C MET A 250 -3.74 4.03 14.52
N ALA A 251 -3.98 4.85 13.50
CA ALA A 251 -3.39 4.63 12.17
C ALA A 251 -1.86 4.68 12.20
N THR A 252 -1.28 5.64 12.92
CA THR A 252 0.17 5.72 13.11
C THR A 252 0.71 4.53 13.90
N LEU A 253 0.01 4.12 14.97
CA LEU A 253 0.38 2.96 15.79
C LEU A 253 0.40 1.66 14.97
N LEU A 254 -0.56 1.48 14.07
CA LEU A 254 -0.59 0.36 13.12
C LEU A 254 0.70 0.33 12.27
N TRP A 255 1.09 1.48 11.70
CA TRP A 255 2.29 1.57 10.86
C TRP A 255 3.58 1.41 11.65
N ALA A 256 3.65 1.94 12.88
CA ALA A 256 4.76 1.70 13.78
C ALA A 256 4.90 0.21 14.12
N ALA A 257 3.79 -0.47 14.38
CA ALA A 257 3.77 -1.91 14.61
C ALA A 257 4.19 -2.71 13.36
N ILE A 258 3.76 -2.29 12.15
CA ILE A 258 4.22 -2.88 10.88
C ILE A 258 5.75 -2.73 10.74
N LEU A 259 6.30 -1.56 11.06
CA LEU A 259 7.74 -1.32 10.98
C LEU A 259 8.53 -2.24 11.93
N VAL A 260 8.11 -2.32 13.19
CA VAL A 260 8.71 -3.22 14.19
C VAL A 260 8.58 -4.68 13.74
N GLY A 261 7.40 -5.07 13.28
CA GLY A 261 7.12 -6.41 12.77
C GLY A 261 8.01 -6.80 11.60
N ARG A 262 8.33 -5.89 10.67
CA ARG A 262 9.27 -6.14 9.55
C ARG A 262 10.66 -6.50 10.06
N ILE A 263 11.15 -5.81 11.09
CA ILE A 263 12.43 -6.13 11.71
C ILE A 263 12.40 -7.54 12.31
N ILE A 264 11.36 -7.85 13.10
CA ILE A 264 11.16 -9.17 13.71
C ILE A 264 11.07 -10.26 12.63
N CYS A 265 10.26 -10.05 11.59
CA CYS A 265 10.11 -10.99 10.50
C CYS A 265 11.43 -11.26 9.78
N SER A 266 12.27 -10.25 9.57
CA SER A 266 13.59 -10.42 8.92
C SER A 266 14.54 -11.32 9.72
N LEU A 267 14.47 -11.28 11.05
CA LEU A 267 15.26 -12.12 11.95
C LEU A 267 14.76 -13.56 11.99
N ILE A 268 13.43 -13.75 11.89
CA ILE A 268 12.80 -15.07 11.99
C ILE A 268 12.81 -15.80 10.64
N ALA A 269 12.74 -15.09 9.52
CA ALA A 269 12.57 -15.65 8.18
C ALA A 269 13.62 -16.72 7.80
N ARG A 270 14.81 -16.65 8.39
CA ARG A 270 15.90 -17.62 8.15
C ARG A 270 15.75 -18.94 8.93
N ARG A 271 14.81 -19.01 9.87
CA ARG A 271 14.66 -20.15 10.80
C ARG A 271 13.59 -21.15 10.43
N MET A 272 12.76 -20.84 9.43
CA MET A 272 11.65 -21.71 9.03
C MET A 272 11.33 -21.59 7.53
N THR A 273 10.57 -22.55 7.01
CA THR A 273 10.13 -22.52 5.61
C THR A 273 9.14 -21.38 5.39
N THR A 274 9.18 -20.76 4.19
CA THR A 274 8.31 -19.65 3.82
C THR A 274 6.83 -19.95 4.03
N ALA A 275 6.38 -21.15 3.64
CA ALA A 275 4.98 -21.53 3.79
C ALA A 275 4.53 -21.64 5.26
N ARG A 276 5.37 -22.19 6.15
CA ARG A 276 5.08 -22.22 7.59
C ARG A 276 5.06 -20.84 8.19
N PHE A 277 5.96 -19.95 7.77
CA PHE A 277 5.99 -18.60 8.28
C PHE A 277 4.74 -17.82 7.85
N ILE A 278 4.30 -17.93 6.60
CA ILE A 278 3.02 -17.36 6.14
C ILE A 278 1.87 -17.87 7.01
N LEU A 279 1.83 -19.16 7.34
CA LEU A 279 0.79 -19.72 8.20
C LEU A 279 0.79 -19.11 9.60
N TYR A 280 1.95 -18.96 10.26
CA TYR A 280 2.03 -18.29 11.57
C TYR A 280 1.56 -16.83 11.53
N LEU A 281 1.97 -16.09 10.50
CA LEU A 281 1.48 -14.73 10.32
C LEU A 281 -0.04 -14.68 10.07
N SER A 282 -0.57 -15.62 9.29
CA SER A 282 -2.02 -15.71 9.02
C SER A 282 -2.82 -16.09 10.27
N ILE A 283 -2.28 -16.94 11.15
CA ILE A 283 -2.91 -17.25 12.45
C ILE A 283 -2.97 -15.98 13.30
N GLY A 284 -1.85 -15.26 13.43
CA GLY A 284 -1.81 -13.99 14.17
C GLY A 284 -2.77 -12.96 13.59
N MET A 285 -2.78 -12.80 12.27
CA MET A 285 -3.73 -11.89 11.60
C MET A 285 -5.18 -12.29 11.90
N ALA A 286 -5.53 -13.58 11.85
CA ALA A 286 -6.89 -14.05 12.14
C ALA A 286 -7.29 -13.77 13.60
N VAL A 287 -6.40 -14.05 14.55
CA VAL A 287 -6.63 -13.80 15.99
C VAL A 287 -6.82 -12.29 16.25
N PHE A 288 -5.90 -11.45 15.76
CA PHE A 288 -5.97 -10.02 16.01
C PHE A 288 -7.06 -9.33 15.19
N THR A 289 -7.44 -9.85 14.02
CA THR A 289 -8.66 -9.40 13.32
C THR A 289 -9.90 -9.75 14.15
N ALA A 290 -10.00 -10.95 14.71
CA ALA A 290 -11.13 -11.32 15.56
C ALA A 290 -11.22 -10.43 16.80
N LEU A 291 -10.10 -10.12 17.45
CA LEU A 291 -10.06 -9.16 18.56
C LEU A 291 -10.43 -7.73 18.12
N PHE A 292 -9.95 -7.30 16.94
CA PHE A 292 -10.24 -5.99 16.38
C PHE A 292 -11.73 -5.77 16.10
N ILE A 293 -12.44 -6.78 15.62
CA ILE A 293 -13.88 -6.71 15.31
C ILE A 293 -14.78 -7.07 16.49
N SER A 294 -14.22 -7.50 17.64
CA SER A 294 -15.00 -7.94 18.82
C SER A 294 -15.53 -6.79 19.66
N GLU A 295 -14.90 -5.60 19.56
CA GLU A 295 -15.32 -4.37 20.24
C GLU A 295 -15.52 -4.54 21.77
N ILE A 296 -14.70 -5.38 22.43
CA ILE A 296 -14.87 -5.69 23.86
C ILE A 296 -14.51 -4.49 24.72
N THR A 297 -13.30 -3.93 24.55
CA THR A 297 -12.84 -2.71 25.25
C THR A 297 -11.88 -1.94 24.36
N LEU A 298 -11.77 -0.63 24.58
CA LEU A 298 -10.83 0.22 23.84
C LEU A 298 -9.37 -0.25 24.02
N THR A 299 -9.00 -0.74 25.20
CA THR A 299 -7.66 -1.27 25.47
C THR A 299 -7.35 -2.50 24.61
N ILE A 300 -8.31 -3.43 24.49
CA ILE A 300 -8.19 -4.61 23.63
C ILE A 300 -8.09 -4.17 22.18
N GLN A 301 -8.84 -3.13 21.79
CA GLN A 301 -8.82 -2.59 20.44
C GLN A 301 -7.44 -2.02 20.05
N VAL A 302 -6.81 -1.29 20.99
CA VAL A 302 -5.43 -0.79 20.81
C VAL A 302 -4.45 -1.96 20.70
N ALA A 303 -4.54 -2.97 21.56
CA ALA A 303 -3.71 -4.16 21.50
C ALA A 303 -3.92 -4.95 20.21
N ALA A 304 -5.16 -5.06 19.73
CA ALA A 304 -5.50 -5.69 18.47
C ALA A 304 -4.88 -4.94 17.27
N THR A 305 -4.89 -3.61 17.30
CA THR A 305 -4.25 -2.78 16.26
C THR A 305 -2.73 -3.03 16.20
N ILE A 306 -2.06 -3.08 17.35
CA ILE A 306 -0.62 -3.42 17.43
C ILE A 306 -0.37 -4.81 16.88
N GLY A 307 -1.14 -5.80 17.35
CA GLY A 307 -1.02 -7.19 16.90
C GLY A 307 -1.23 -7.33 15.39
N LEU A 308 -2.27 -6.69 14.83
CA LEU A 308 -2.50 -6.65 13.39
C LEU A 308 -1.27 -6.12 12.64
N GLY A 309 -0.74 -4.96 13.05
CA GLY A 309 0.45 -4.38 12.43
C GLY A 309 1.65 -5.32 12.45
N LEU A 310 1.92 -5.97 13.59
CA LEU A 310 3.02 -6.92 13.73
C LEU A 310 2.88 -8.12 12.78
N PHE A 311 1.70 -8.73 12.70
CA PHE A 311 1.48 -9.92 11.89
C PHE A 311 1.24 -9.64 10.41
N MET A 312 0.77 -8.44 10.03
CA MET A 312 0.68 -8.01 8.64
C MET A 312 2.04 -7.72 8.01
N SER A 313 3.03 -7.34 8.79
CA SER A 313 4.29 -6.75 8.36
C SER A 313 5.11 -7.57 7.37
N GLY A 314 5.17 -8.89 7.52
CA GLY A 314 5.96 -9.80 6.67
C GLY A 314 5.15 -10.56 5.63
N ALA A 315 3.83 -10.62 5.78
CA ALA A 315 2.98 -11.50 5.00
C ALA A 315 3.06 -11.22 3.49
N TYR A 316 2.98 -9.96 3.07
CA TYR A 316 3.11 -9.56 1.67
C TYR A 316 4.38 -10.09 1.01
N SER A 317 5.52 -9.79 1.61
CA SER A 317 6.84 -10.16 1.07
C SER A 317 7.02 -11.68 1.03
N LEU A 318 6.58 -12.38 2.07
CA LEU A 318 6.68 -13.83 2.13
C LEU A 318 5.78 -14.54 1.11
N ILE A 319 4.58 -14.03 0.85
CA ILE A 319 3.70 -14.57 -0.19
C ILE A 319 4.34 -14.40 -1.58
N LEU A 320 5.00 -13.26 -1.84
CA LEU A 320 5.75 -13.04 -3.08
C LEU A 320 6.92 -14.01 -3.22
N VAL A 321 7.70 -14.18 -2.15
CA VAL A 321 8.82 -15.16 -2.12
C VAL A 321 8.30 -16.57 -2.36
N ASN A 322 7.16 -16.93 -1.78
CA ASN A 322 6.53 -18.25 -1.97
C ASN A 322 6.13 -18.53 -3.43
N ALA A 323 5.70 -17.49 -4.17
CA ALA A 323 5.38 -17.56 -5.59
C ALA A 323 6.61 -17.38 -6.50
N GLY A 324 7.74 -16.94 -5.96
CA GLY A 324 8.97 -16.58 -6.67
C GLY A 324 9.46 -17.61 -7.71
N PRO A 325 9.50 -18.93 -7.40
CA PRO A 325 9.88 -19.96 -8.38
C PRO A 325 9.01 -19.94 -9.65
N ILE A 326 7.72 -19.63 -9.53
CA ILE A 326 6.81 -19.53 -10.68
C ILE A 326 7.11 -18.27 -11.49
N PHE A 327 7.46 -17.17 -10.85
CA PHE A 327 7.82 -15.92 -11.53
C PHE A 327 9.14 -16.01 -12.28
N SER A 328 10.09 -16.81 -11.79
CA SER A 328 11.35 -17.07 -12.52
C SER A 328 11.16 -17.97 -13.72
N GLU A 329 10.23 -18.94 -13.65
CA GLU A 329 9.90 -19.84 -14.76
C GLU A 329 9.00 -19.14 -15.82
N TYR A 330 8.01 -18.35 -15.36
CA TYR A 330 7.00 -17.70 -16.21
C TYR A 330 6.99 -16.18 -15.99
N LYS A 331 7.62 -15.42 -16.85
CA LYS A 331 7.73 -13.95 -16.70
C LYS A 331 6.39 -13.23 -16.69
N LEU A 332 5.37 -13.72 -17.40
CA LEU A 332 4.03 -13.14 -17.42
C LEU A 332 3.27 -13.40 -16.11
N ALA A 333 3.61 -14.45 -15.36
CA ALA A 333 2.93 -14.82 -14.13
C ALA A 333 2.96 -13.69 -13.10
N PHE A 334 4.07 -12.94 -13.01
CA PHE A 334 4.22 -11.80 -12.10
C PHE A 334 3.18 -10.70 -12.37
N GLY A 335 3.03 -10.27 -13.62
CA GLY A 335 2.09 -9.22 -14.00
C GLY A 335 0.63 -9.61 -13.71
N TYR A 336 0.22 -10.82 -14.12
CA TYR A 336 -1.11 -11.33 -13.82
C TYR A 336 -1.36 -11.50 -12.32
N PHE A 337 -0.33 -11.92 -11.58
CA PHE A 337 -0.43 -12.09 -10.13
C PHE A 337 -0.74 -10.76 -9.44
N PHE A 338 -0.03 -9.69 -9.78
CA PHE A 338 -0.26 -8.36 -9.20
C PHE A 338 -1.60 -7.75 -9.64
N MET A 339 -1.97 -7.93 -10.90
CA MET A 339 -3.26 -7.47 -11.40
C MET A 339 -4.41 -8.13 -10.61
N LEU A 340 -4.41 -9.46 -10.55
CA LEU A 340 -5.49 -10.21 -9.90
C LEU A 340 -5.50 -10.02 -8.37
N SER A 341 -4.33 -9.93 -7.71
CA SER A 341 -4.25 -9.64 -6.29
C SER A 341 -4.80 -8.26 -5.93
N GLY A 342 -4.63 -7.30 -6.83
CA GLY A 342 -5.12 -5.94 -6.65
C GLY A 342 -6.65 -5.85 -6.51
N PHE A 343 -7.42 -6.78 -7.07
CA PHE A 343 -8.87 -6.81 -6.87
C PHE A 343 -9.27 -6.94 -5.39
N GLY A 344 -8.46 -7.59 -4.55
CA GLY A 344 -8.69 -7.63 -3.10
C GLY A 344 -8.74 -6.22 -2.50
N SER A 345 -7.80 -5.36 -2.89
CA SER A 345 -7.72 -3.98 -2.43
C SER A 345 -8.82 -3.06 -2.99
N VAL A 346 -9.52 -3.48 -4.03
CA VAL A 346 -10.66 -2.76 -4.61
C VAL A 346 -11.98 -3.24 -3.99
N ILE A 347 -12.19 -4.55 -3.96
CA ILE A 347 -13.46 -5.15 -3.58
C ILE A 347 -13.72 -4.95 -2.08
N MET A 348 -12.74 -5.24 -1.23
CA MET A 348 -12.94 -5.29 0.21
C MET A 348 -13.35 -3.93 0.82
N PRO A 349 -12.67 -2.79 0.55
CA PRO A 349 -13.09 -1.50 1.09
C PRO A 349 -14.48 -1.07 0.60
N ALA A 350 -14.82 -1.39 -0.67
CA ALA A 350 -16.15 -1.11 -1.21
C ALA A 350 -17.24 -1.92 -0.50
N VAL A 351 -17.01 -3.23 -0.28
CA VAL A 351 -17.95 -4.10 0.44
C VAL A 351 -18.15 -3.61 1.88
N ILE A 352 -17.07 -3.22 2.57
CA ILE A 352 -17.17 -2.62 3.92
C ILE A 352 -18.04 -1.36 3.86
N GLY A 353 -17.83 -0.48 2.88
CA GLY A 353 -18.61 0.74 2.71
C GLY A 353 -20.10 0.48 2.51
N VAL A 354 -20.47 -0.45 1.60
CA VAL A 354 -21.87 -0.84 1.33
C VAL A 354 -22.54 -1.41 2.56
N ILE A 355 -21.86 -2.28 3.31
CA ILE A 355 -22.43 -2.86 4.53
C ILE A 355 -22.52 -1.80 5.64
N SER A 356 -21.55 -0.94 5.75
CA SER A 356 -21.52 0.15 6.74
C SER A 356 -22.63 1.16 6.53
N GLU A 357 -23.05 1.40 5.29
CA GLU A 357 -24.16 2.30 4.98
C GLU A 357 -25.48 1.85 5.59
N ARG A 358 -25.70 0.53 5.65
CA ARG A 358 -26.95 -0.05 6.16
C ARG A 358 -26.90 -0.38 7.65
N HIS A 359 -25.74 -0.76 8.15
CA HIS A 359 -25.58 -1.37 9.47
C HIS A 359 -24.53 -0.71 10.37
N GLY A 360 -23.92 0.38 9.92
CA GLY A 360 -22.84 1.07 10.63
C GLY A 360 -21.47 0.43 10.42
N ILE A 361 -20.42 1.21 10.71
CA ILE A 361 -19.02 0.81 10.47
C ILE A 361 -18.60 -0.42 11.29
N GLN A 362 -19.19 -0.62 12.47
CA GLN A 362 -18.95 -1.77 13.34
C GLN A 362 -19.29 -3.10 12.66
N ILE A 363 -20.41 -3.16 11.93
CA ILE A 363 -20.81 -4.36 11.20
C ILE A 363 -20.04 -4.46 9.89
N GLY A 364 -19.82 -3.33 9.21
CA GLY A 364 -19.06 -3.30 7.97
C GLY A 364 -17.65 -3.88 8.12
N ILE A 365 -16.94 -3.49 9.19
CA ILE A 365 -15.55 -3.93 9.42
C ILE A 365 -15.44 -5.44 9.71
N ARG A 366 -16.53 -6.10 10.16
CA ARG A 366 -16.56 -7.55 10.41
C ARG A 366 -16.33 -8.39 9.16
N VAL A 367 -16.50 -7.81 7.98
CA VAL A 367 -16.16 -8.46 6.71
C VAL A 367 -14.69 -8.90 6.67
N LEU A 368 -13.81 -8.20 7.38
CA LEU A 368 -12.39 -8.56 7.49
C LEU A 368 -12.19 -9.97 8.08
N ALA A 369 -13.10 -10.45 8.93
CA ALA A 369 -13.05 -11.81 9.45
C ALA A 369 -13.13 -12.86 8.35
N VAL A 370 -13.94 -12.63 7.33
CA VAL A 370 -14.07 -13.56 6.19
C VAL A 370 -12.76 -13.64 5.42
N ALA A 371 -12.12 -12.48 5.16
CA ALA A 371 -10.84 -12.44 4.47
C ALA A 371 -9.71 -13.05 5.32
N ALA A 372 -9.69 -12.81 6.64
CA ALA A 372 -8.70 -13.38 7.55
C ALA A 372 -8.86 -14.92 7.67
N ALA A 373 -10.09 -15.40 7.76
CA ALA A 373 -10.38 -16.85 7.75
C ALA A 373 -9.98 -17.49 6.41
N ALA A 374 -10.30 -16.83 5.28
CA ALA A 374 -9.90 -17.32 3.96
C ALA A 374 -8.36 -17.35 3.82
N LEU A 375 -7.65 -16.30 4.27
CA LEU A 375 -6.19 -16.27 4.28
C LEU A 375 -5.60 -17.42 5.12
N LEU A 376 -6.17 -17.69 6.29
CA LEU A 376 -5.75 -18.80 7.15
C LEU A 376 -5.94 -20.16 6.47
N VAL A 377 -7.11 -20.40 5.88
CA VAL A 377 -7.40 -21.64 5.14
C VAL A 377 -6.41 -21.83 3.98
N VAL A 378 -6.21 -20.78 3.18
CA VAL A 378 -5.28 -20.79 2.05
C VAL A 378 -3.84 -21.06 2.52
N SER A 379 -3.43 -20.49 3.66
CA SER A 379 -2.10 -20.71 4.23
C SER A 379 -1.91 -22.15 4.74
N ILE A 380 -2.95 -22.79 5.29
CA ILE A 380 -2.94 -24.21 5.64
C ILE A 380 -2.77 -25.07 4.38
N LEU A 381 -3.50 -24.75 3.31
CA LEU A 381 -3.40 -25.46 2.05
C LEU A 381 -2.00 -25.31 1.42
N ASN A 382 -1.38 -24.14 1.56
CA ASN A 382 -0.02 -23.88 1.09
C ASN A 382 1.01 -24.80 1.79
N VAL A 383 0.94 -24.91 3.12
CA VAL A 383 1.83 -25.82 3.89
C VAL A 383 1.61 -27.29 3.51
N ARG A 384 0.35 -27.70 3.28
CA ARG A 384 0.06 -29.07 2.85
C ARG A 384 0.60 -29.38 1.45
N LEU A 385 0.57 -28.40 0.56
CA LEU A 385 1.10 -28.55 -0.79
C LEU A 385 2.63 -28.71 -0.78
N ASP A 386 3.34 -27.90 0.02
CA ASP A 386 4.79 -27.99 0.13
C ASP A 386 5.25 -29.32 0.73
N LYS A 387 4.58 -29.82 1.77
CA LYS A 387 4.87 -31.17 2.32
C LYS A 387 4.69 -32.30 1.32
N LYS A 388 3.73 -32.18 0.39
CA LYS A 388 3.53 -33.17 -0.67
C LYS A 388 4.59 -33.12 -1.78
N ALA A 389 5.28 -32.02 -1.92
CA ALA A 389 6.36 -31.87 -2.89
C ALA A 389 7.72 -32.33 -2.33
N GLU A 390 7.84 -32.42 -1.00
CA GLU A 390 9.05 -32.92 -0.31
C GLU A 390 9.06 -34.47 -0.16
N ASN A 391 7.87 -35.12 -0.20
CA ASN A 391 7.69 -36.56 -0.21
C ASN A 391 7.53 -37.09 -1.64
#